data_2a610a8f2dbae3d52e1b82b72103007a
#
_entry.id   2a610a8f2dbae3d52e1b82b72103007a
#
_cell.length_a   1.000
_cell.length_b   1.000
_cell.length_c   1.000
_cell.angle_alpha   90.00
_cell.angle_beta   90.00
_cell.angle_gamma   90.00
#
_symmetry.space_group_name_H-M   'P 1'
#
loop_
_entity.id
_entity.type
_entity.pdbx_description
1 polymer ?
#
loop_
_entity_poly.entity_id
_entity_poly.type
_entity_poly.pdbx_seq_one_letter_code
_entity_poly.pdbx_strand_id
1 'polypeptide(L)'
;MRLSFDIALRFLKSGKGQTLLIALGISVGVAVQIFIGSLIQGLQISLVDTTIGSSSHITITADNDEKIIDNWERAVYEAQISSPQIIYVSPALDGAATINYESDTSPVVIRGFELDRADSIYKLTNNLYDGRLPENRDEAIIGKELAQKSNTAVNDSITLITPTGNIFKVKVTGLFDLKVSTLNDSWIVTNLETAEDILSVDGVTSVEMQVKDVFMADRVSKQVEYVITDNDLKVDNWKDLNQALLSGLNGQSVSSYMIQVFVLVSVLLGISSVLAISVVQRSKQIGILKAMGIQDKQASLIFVFQGLMLGLLGALLGVVLGILLLVVFTKFAVNPDGSPVVPIYISYGFIALSGMFAVVTASVASLIPARITSRLNPIEVIKNG
;
A
#
# COMPACT_ATOMS: atom_id res chain seq x y z
N MET A 1 -40.61 19.95 -7.67
CA MET A 1 -39.41 19.13 -7.89
C MET A 1 -39.43 18.36 -9.21
N ARG A 2 -40.47 17.60 -9.54
CA ARG A 2 -40.56 16.82 -10.80
C ARG A 2 -40.41 17.71 -12.06
N LEU A 3 -41.09 18.88 -12.10
CA LEU A 3 -40.97 19.82 -13.21
C LEU A 3 -39.51 20.33 -13.41
N SER A 4 -38.83 20.71 -12.34
CA SER A 4 -37.43 21.19 -12.41
C SER A 4 -36.50 20.13 -12.93
N PHE A 5 -36.71 18.86 -12.57
CA PHE A 5 -35.93 17.71 -13.07
C PHE A 5 -36.17 17.48 -14.58
N ASP A 6 -37.44 17.52 -15.04
CA ASP A 6 -37.78 17.33 -16.45
C ASP A 6 -37.21 18.44 -17.33
N ILE A 7 -37.22 19.69 -16.85
CA ILE A 7 -36.63 20.84 -17.53
C ILE A 7 -35.06 20.66 -17.56
N ALA A 8 -34.42 20.25 -16.45
CA ALA A 8 -32.99 20.00 -16.39
C ALA A 8 -32.57 18.95 -17.43
N LEU A 9 -33.32 17.85 -17.53
CA LEU A 9 -33.07 16.79 -18.50
C LEU A 9 -33.21 17.28 -19.95
N ARG A 10 -34.23 18.10 -20.24
CA ARG A 10 -34.40 18.71 -21.56
C ARG A 10 -33.25 19.67 -21.90
N PHE A 11 -32.77 20.43 -20.94
CA PHE A 11 -31.63 21.34 -21.13
C PHE A 11 -30.35 20.57 -21.45
N LEU A 12 -30.09 19.46 -20.77
CA LEU A 12 -28.93 18.60 -21.07
C LEU A 12 -29.07 18.00 -22.48
N LYS A 13 -30.25 17.51 -22.85
CA LYS A 13 -30.47 16.91 -24.17
C LYS A 13 -30.40 17.95 -25.32
N SER A 14 -30.84 19.20 -25.10
CA SER A 14 -30.77 20.25 -26.15
C SER A 14 -29.36 20.81 -26.34
N GLY A 15 -28.50 20.79 -25.29
CA GLY A 15 -27.12 21.25 -25.33
C GLY A 15 -26.13 20.10 -25.35
N LYS A 16 -26.26 19.13 -26.25
CA LYS A 16 -25.43 17.88 -26.27
C LYS A 16 -23.94 18.12 -26.24
N GLY A 17 -23.44 19.07 -27.02
CA GLY A 17 -22.00 19.38 -27.06
C GLY A 17 -21.49 19.93 -25.73
N GLN A 18 -22.20 20.85 -25.12
CA GLN A 18 -21.85 21.41 -23.81
C GLN A 18 -21.95 20.37 -22.69
N THR A 19 -23.01 19.55 -22.72
CA THR A 19 -23.22 18.45 -21.77
C THR A 19 -22.09 17.45 -21.84
N LEU A 20 -21.67 17.05 -23.06
CA LEU A 20 -20.57 16.14 -23.26
C LEU A 20 -19.24 16.72 -22.77
N LEU A 21 -18.98 17.99 -23.06
CA LEU A 21 -17.74 18.67 -22.67
C LEU A 21 -17.60 18.75 -21.14
N ILE A 22 -18.69 19.08 -20.42
CA ILE A 22 -18.70 19.09 -18.96
C ILE A 22 -18.53 17.66 -18.41
N ALA A 23 -19.26 16.69 -18.93
CA ALA A 23 -19.15 15.30 -18.49
C ALA A 23 -17.76 14.73 -18.72
N LEU A 24 -17.11 15.05 -19.85
CA LEU A 24 -15.71 14.68 -20.11
C LEU A 24 -14.75 15.37 -19.14
N GLY A 25 -14.92 16.66 -18.85
CA GLY A 25 -14.12 17.37 -17.86
C GLY A 25 -14.18 16.74 -16.48
N ILE A 26 -15.39 16.37 -16.02
CA ILE A 26 -15.59 15.64 -14.76
C ILE A 26 -14.94 14.25 -14.84
N SER A 27 -15.14 13.54 -15.95
CA SER A 27 -14.62 12.19 -16.11
C SER A 27 -13.09 12.12 -16.10
N VAL A 28 -12.43 13.09 -16.72
CA VAL A 28 -10.96 13.21 -16.67
C VAL A 28 -10.50 13.47 -15.22
N GLY A 29 -11.15 14.38 -14.49
CA GLY A 29 -10.83 14.63 -13.09
C GLY A 29 -10.94 13.39 -12.22
N VAL A 30 -12.06 12.65 -12.36
CA VAL A 30 -12.28 11.39 -11.62
C VAL A 30 -11.28 10.31 -12.05
N ALA A 31 -11.00 10.19 -13.34
CA ALA A 31 -10.06 9.23 -13.87
C ALA A 31 -8.63 9.47 -13.33
N VAL A 32 -8.18 10.72 -13.33
CA VAL A 32 -6.88 11.13 -12.78
C VAL A 32 -6.81 10.84 -11.28
N GLN A 33 -7.88 11.16 -10.54
CA GLN A 33 -7.95 10.90 -9.10
C GLN A 33 -7.84 9.39 -8.79
N ILE A 34 -8.61 8.55 -9.49
CA ILE A 34 -8.57 7.10 -9.33
C ILE A 34 -7.21 6.54 -9.75
N PHE A 35 -6.69 6.98 -10.88
CA PHE A 35 -5.40 6.51 -11.41
C PHE A 35 -4.26 6.83 -10.45
N ILE A 36 -4.06 8.10 -10.08
CA ILE A 36 -2.97 8.52 -9.18
C ILE A 36 -3.13 7.89 -7.80
N GLY A 37 -4.33 7.92 -7.23
CA GLY A 37 -4.57 7.36 -5.89
C GLY A 37 -4.31 5.86 -5.84
N SER A 38 -4.80 5.08 -6.81
CA SER A 38 -4.59 3.64 -6.88
C SER A 38 -3.14 3.27 -7.19
N LEU A 39 -2.46 4.05 -8.04
CA LEU A 39 -1.04 3.86 -8.36
C LEU A 39 -0.16 4.06 -7.12
N ILE A 40 -0.38 5.13 -6.38
CA ILE A 40 0.38 5.43 -5.16
C ILE A 40 0.11 4.37 -4.10
N GLN A 41 -1.16 3.98 -3.91
CA GLN A 41 -1.54 2.95 -2.97
C GLN A 41 -0.93 1.58 -3.34
N GLY A 42 -0.96 1.22 -4.62
CA GLY A 42 -0.31 0.01 -5.13
C GLY A 42 1.20 0.00 -4.93
N LEU A 43 1.86 1.14 -5.17
CA LEU A 43 3.30 1.28 -4.94
C LEU A 43 3.66 1.16 -3.45
N GLN A 44 2.89 1.79 -2.56
CA GLN A 44 3.10 1.70 -1.11
C GLN A 44 2.96 0.27 -0.60
N ILE A 45 1.91 -0.44 -1.03
CA ILE A 45 1.69 -1.84 -0.67
C ILE A 45 2.83 -2.70 -1.22
N SER A 46 3.22 -2.51 -2.47
CA SER A 46 4.32 -3.26 -3.09
C SER A 46 5.65 -3.03 -2.38
N LEU A 47 5.96 -1.80 -2.00
CA LEU A 47 7.17 -1.48 -1.24
C LEU A 47 7.18 -2.17 0.13
N VAL A 48 6.08 -2.09 0.86
CA VAL A 48 5.96 -2.73 2.18
C VAL A 48 6.00 -4.25 2.03
N ASP A 49 5.30 -4.82 1.06
CA ASP A 49 5.28 -6.27 0.82
C ASP A 49 6.67 -6.80 0.44
N THR A 50 7.40 -6.06 -0.40
CA THR A 50 8.75 -6.45 -0.83
C THR A 50 9.79 -6.32 0.29
N THR A 51 9.68 -5.28 1.14
CA THR A 51 10.69 -5.00 2.17
C THR A 51 10.37 -5.65 3.51
N ILE A 52 9.09 -5.78 3.85
CA ILE A 52 8.62 -6.21 5.18
C ILE A 52 7.75 -7.47 5.11
N GLY A 53 7.05 -7.71 4.00
CA GLY A 53 6.04 -8.78 3.88
C GLY A 53 6.57 -10.20 4.06
N SER A 54 7.88 -10.42 3.78
CA SER A 54 8.57 -11.69 4.03
C SER A 54 9.62 -11.55 5.13
N SER A 55 9.35 -10.74 6.15
CA SER A 55 10.21 -10.56 7.32
C SER A 55 9.36 -10.46 8.59
N SER A 56 10.01 -10.33 9.75
CA SER A 56 9.34 -10.08 11.01
C SER A 56 8.65 -8.70 11.01
N HIS A 57 7.39 -8.66 11.43
CA HIS A 57 6.65 -7.42 11.62
C HIS A 57 6.81 -6.86 13.04
N ILE A 58 6.98 -7.74 14.01
CA ILE A 58 7.22 -7.43 15.42
C ILE A 58 8.30 -8.38 15.93
N THR A 59 9.27 -7.86 16.65
CA THR A 59 10.39 -8.64 17.16
C THR A 59 10.57 -8.36 18.64
N ILE A 60 10.66 -9.41 19.44
CA ILE A 60 11.09 -9.36 20.84
C ILE A 60 12.58 -9.63 20.84
N THR A 61 13.34 -8.82 21.54
CA THR A 61 14.78 -8.97 21.75
C THR A 61 15.10 -8.82 23.23
N ALA A 62 16.19 -9.38 23.69
CA ALA A 62 16.67 -9.15 25.05
C ALA A 62 17.37 -7.78 25.15
N ASP A 63 17.10 -7.04 26.23
CA ASP A 63 17.75 -5.78 26.57
C ASP A 63 18.85 -5.98 27.65
N ASN A 64 19.32 -7.22 27.82
CA ASN A 64 20.41 -7.59 28.66
C ASN A 64 21.78 -7.49 27.93
N ASP A 65 22.89 -7.58 28.68
CA ASP A 65 24.23 -7.47 28.12
C ASP A 65 24.56 -8.61 27.13
N GLU A 66 24.01 -9.80 27.32
CA GLU A 66 24.25 -10.99 26.50
C GLU A 66 23.37 -11.01 25.25
N LYS A 67 22.29 -10.24 25.23
CA LYS A 67 21.28 -10.18 24.13
C LYS A 67 20.68 -11.54 23.79
N ILE A 68 20.54 -12.38 24.80
CA ILE A 68 19.98 -13.74 24.69
C ILE A 68 18.71 -13.83 25.53
N ILE A 69 17.73 -14.51 24.99
CA ILE A 69 16.46 -14.86 25.64
C ILE A 69 16.55 -16.34 26.05
N ASP A 70 16.80 -16.63 27.33
CA ASP A 70 16.96 -18.00 27.84
C ASP A 70 15.61 -18.75 27.88
N ASN A 71 14.54 -18.07 28.29
CA ASN A 71 13.20 -18.66 28.39
C ASN A 71 12.35 -18.31 27.17
N TRP A 72 12.90 -18.53 25.97
CA TRP A 72 12.26 -18.13 24.73
C TRP A 72 10.93 -18.85 24.45
N GLU A 73 10.75 -20.10 24.90
CA GLU A 73 9.46 -20.81 24.73
C GLU A 73 8.33 -20.09 25.44
N ARG A 74 8.62 -19.50 26.61
CA ARG A 74 7.66 -18.67 27.33
C ARG A 74 7.35 -17.40 26.57
N ALA A 75 8.36 -16.71 26.05
CA ALA A 75 8.21 -15.51 25.23
C ALA A 75 7.39 -15.80 23.97
N VAL A 76 7.63 -16.92 23.29
CA VAL A 76 6.81 -17.41 22.16
C VAL A 76 5.36 -17.63 22.56
N TYR A 77 5.11 -18.28 23.69
CA TYR A 77 3.75 -18.53 24.17
C TYR A 77 3.03 -17.23 24.53
N GLU A 78 3.66 -16.33 25.29
CA GLU A 78 3.11 -15.02 25.66
C GLU A 78 2.81 -14.17 24.41
N ALA A 79 3.70 -14.19 23.41
CA ALA A 79 3.49 -13.54 22.13
C ALA A 79 2.25 -14.08 21.40
N GLN A 80 2.12 -15.41 21.29
CA GLN A 80 0.99 -16.05 20.59
C GLN A 80 -0.38 -15.70 21.19
N ILE A 81 -0.47 -15.61 22.52
CA ILE A 81 -1.75 -15.31 23.19
C ILE A 81 -2.07 -13.82 23.29
N SER A 82 -1.09 -12.94 23.01
CA SER A 82 -1.23 -11.50 23.22
C SER A 82 -2.23 -10.83 22.28
N SER A 83 -2.38 -11.35 21.05
CA SER A 83 -3.31 -10.79 20.07
C SER A 83 -3.75 -11.80 19.01
N PRO A 84 -5.06 -11.86 18.67
CA PRO A 84 -5.55 -12.69 17.57
C PRO A 84 -5.12 -12.19 16.17
N GLN A 85 -4.43 -11.06 16.10
CA GLN A 85 -3.84 -10.54 14.86
C GLN A 85 -2.48 -11.17 14.53
N ILE A 86 -1.82 -11.80 15.50
CA ILE A 86 -0.57 -12.52 15.29
C ILE A 86 -0.90 -13.84 14.61
N ILE A 87 -0.26 -14.09 13.47
CA ILE A 87 -0.51 -15.30 12.67
C ILE A 87 0.65 -16.29 12.76
N TYR A 88 1.88 -15.80 12.89
CA TYR A 88 3.08 -16.63 12.99
C TYR A 88 4.01 -16.08 14.05
N VAL A 89 4.67 -16.99 14.78
CA VAL A 89 5.70 -16.67 15.77
C VAL A 89 6.83 -17.68 15.62
N SER A 90 8.05 -17.21 15.51
CA SER A 90 9.26 -18.03 15.35
C SER A 90 10.39 -17.53 16.24
N PRO A 91 11.03 -18.40 17.03
CA PRO A 91 12.31 -18.07 17.66
C PRO A 91 13.40 -17.98 16.61
N ALA A 92 14.40 -17.13 16.83
CA ALA A 92 15.56 -16.98 15.96
C ALA A 92 16.83 -16.74 16.78
N LEU A 93 17.88 -17.47 16.46
CA LEU A 93 19.23 -17.26 16.98
C LEU A 93 20.12 -16.71 15.88
N ASP A 94 20.45 -15.44 15.98
CA ASP A 94 21.26 -14.73 15.02
C ASP A 94 22.68 -14.51 15.57
N GLY A 95 23.71 -14.81 14.76
CA GLY A 95 25.08 -14.56 15.14
C GLY A 95 25.96 -14.19 13.95
N ALA A 96 26.96 -13.37 14.21
CA ALA A 96 27.94 -12.99 13.19
C ALA A 96 28.94 -14.12 12.97
N ALA A 97 29.32 -14.34 11.70
CA ALA A 97 30.41 -15.21 11.33
C ALA A 97 31.11 -14.69 10.07
N THR A 98 32.19 -15.35 9.69
CA THR A 98 32.89 -15.09 8.43
C THR A 98 32.97 -16.40 7.66
N ILE A 99 32.66 -16.37 6.38
CA ILE A 99 32.92 -17.49 5.47
C ILE A 99 34.25 -17.25 4.73
N ASN A 100 35.09 -18.29 4.66
CA ASN A 100 36.31 -18.27 3.87
C ASN A 100 36.09 -19.04 2.58
N TYR A 101 36.44 -18.42 1.45
CA TYR A 101 36.47 -19.07 0.15
C TYR A 101 37.68 -18.62 -0.67
N GLU A 102 38.41 -19.60 -1.20
CA GLU A 102 39.66 -19.38 -1.95
C GLU A 102 40.68 -18.48 -1.20
N SER A 103 40.80 -17.21 -1.61
CA SER A 103 41.68 -16.19 -1.01
C SER A 103 40.94 -15.02 -0.40
N ASP A 104 39.62 -15.09 -0.31
CA ASP A 104 38.74 -13.99 0.14
C ASP A 104 37.89 -14.42 1.33
N THR A 105 37.36 -13.42 2.03
CA THR A 105 36.49 -13.61 3.20
C THR A 105 35.28 -12.69 3.11
N SER A 106 34.11 -13.21 3.45
CA SER A 106 32.88 -12.40 3.53
C SER A 106 32.25 -12.50 4.91
N PRO A 107 31.80 -11.37 5.49
CA PRO A 107 31.01 -11.40 6.70
C PRO A 107 29.61 -11.95 6.38
N VAL A 108 29.13 -12.84 7.25
CA VAL A 108 27.81 -13.48 7.13
C VAL A 108 27.09 -13.45 8.47
N VAL A 109 25.79 -13.65 8.41
CA VAL A 109 24.92 -13.83 9.59
C VAL A 109 24.40 -15.25 9.56
N ILE A 110 24.73 -16.00 10.62
CA ILE A 110 24.13 -17.30 10.88
C ILE A 110 22.75 -17.04 11.47
N ARG A 111 21.72 -17.67 10.92
CA ARG A 111 20.36 -17.62 11.40
C ARG A 111 19.84 -19.01 11.69
N GLY A 112 19.78 -19.32 12.98
CA GLY A 112 19.20 -20.57 13.49
C GLY A 112 17.71 -20.42 13.75
N PHE A 113 16.92 -21.36 13.23
CA PHE A 113 15.46 -21.32 13.36
C PHE A 113 14.88 -22.67 13.76
N GLU A 114 13.71 -22.64 14.40
CA GLU A 114 12.73 -23.72 14.24
C GLU A 114 12.14 -23.61 12.82
N LEU A 115 12.70 -24.36 11.86
CA LEU A 115 12.49 -24.18 10.42
C LEU A 115 11.01 -24.17 10.01
N ASP A 116 10.16 -25.03 10.60
CA ASP A 116 8.72 -25.08 10.30
C ASP A 116 8.01 -23.75 10.62
N ARG A 117 8.42 -23.11 11.73
CA ARG A 117 7.88 -21.81 12.13
C ARG A 117 8.44 -20.67 11.28
N ALA A 118 9.74 -20.70 11.04
CA ALA A 118 10.41 -19.69 10.21
C ALA A 118 9.94 -19.73 8.76
N ASP A 119 9.64 -20.92 8.22
CA ASP A 119 9.12 -21.08 6.85
C ASP A 119 7.76 -20.37 6.69
N SER A 120 6.95 -20.34 7.76
CA SER A 120 5.70 -19.58 7.75
C SER A 120 5.91 -18.07 7.60
N ILE A 121 7.03 -17.52 8.12
CA ILE A 121 7.39 -16.09 8.05
C ILE A 121 8.15 -15.78 6.76
N TYR A 122 9.25 -16.49 6.52
CA TYR A 122 10.21 -16.18 5.45
C TYR A 122 9.93 -16.90 4.14
N LYS A 123 9.00 -17.89 4.17
CA LYS A 123 8.64 -18.73 3.00
C LYS A 123 9.88 -19.37 2.37
N LEU A 124 10.77 -19.90 3.21
CA LEU A 124 12.05 -20.45 2.80
C LEU A 124 11.87 -21.55 1.75
N THR A 125 10.93 -22.48 1.98
CA THR A 125 10.61 -23.57 1.05
C THR A 125 10.21 -23.03 -0.34
N ASN A 126 9.39 -21.98 -0.39
CA ASN A 126 8.92 -21.40 -1.64
C ASN A 126 10.02 -20.60 -2.37
N ASN A 127 11.02 -20.13 -1.64
CA ASN A 127 12.13 -19.34 -2.14
C ASN A 127 13.40 -20.17 -2.39
N LEU A 128 13.38 -21.48 -2.10
CA LEU A 128 14.43 -22.40 -2.55
C LEU A 128 14.36 -22.55 -4.07
N TYR A 129 15.48 -22.35 -4.75
CA TYR A 129 15.59 -22.58 -6.18
C TYR A 129 16.47 -23.81 -6.51
N ASP A 130 17.20 -24.34 -5.53
CA ASP A 130 17.96 -25.58 -5.64
C ASP A 130 18.11 -26.27 -4.27
N GLY A 131 18.09 -27.60 -4.21
CA GLY A 131 18.27 -28.39 -3.01
C GLY A 131 17.04 -28.49 -2.09
N ARG A 132 17.28 -28.59 -0.78
CA ARG A 132 16.26 -28.76 0.26
C ARG A 132 16.62 -27.96 1.54
N LEU A 133 15.66 -27.80 2.43
CA LEU A 133 15.91 -27.25 3.78
C LEU A 133 16.82 -28.18 4.61
N PRO A 134 17.55 -27.63 5.60
CA PRO A 134 18.30 -28.43 6.57
C PRO A 134 17.39 -29.38 7.36
N GLU A 135 17.76 -30.65 7.44
CA GLU A 135 17.05 -31.66 8.24
C GLU A 135 17.90 -32.19 9.38
N ASN A 136 19.22 -32.17 9.19
CA ASN A 136 20.18 -32.69 10.16
C ASN A 136 21.05 -31.58 10.76
N ARG A 137 21.75 -31.91 11.81
CA ARG A 137 22.84 -31.07 12.33
C ARG A 137 23.91 -30.86 11.28
N ASP A 138 24.59 -29.73 11.34
CA ASP A 138 25.65 -29.33 10.40
C ASP A 138 25.19 -29.15 8.95
N GLU A 139 23.88 -28.99 8.73
CA GLU A 139 23.29 -28.59 7.44
C GLU A 139 22.86 -27.13 7.43
N ALA A 140 23.03 -26.46 6.29
CA ALA A 140 22.62 -25.08 6.10
C ALA A 140 22.17 -24.83 4.66
N ILE A 141 21.36 -23.79 4.47
CA ILE A 141 21.08 -23.21 3.16
C ILE A 141 21.68 -21.81 3.10
N ILE A 142 22.11 -21.40 1.92
CA ILE A 142 22.75 -20.09 1.68
C ILE A 142 22.03 -19.30 0.61
N GLY A 143 22.12 -17.98 0.70
CA GLY A 143 21.52 -17.11 -0.28
C GLY A 143 22.24 -17.13 -1.63
N LYS A 144 21.51 -16.78 -2.68
CA LYS A 144 21.95 -16.85 -4.07
C LYS A 144 23.21 -16.05 -4.36
N GLU A 145 23.27 -14.81 -3.90
CA GLU A 145 24.42 -13.92 -4.11
C GLU A 145 25.66 -14.43 -3.36
N LEU A 146 25.47 -14.94 -2.14
CA LEU A 146 26.57 -15.56 -1.37
C LEU A 146 27.07 -16.81 -2.08
N ALA A 147 26.19 -17.69 -2.57
CA ALA A 147 26.55 -18.88 -3.32
C ALA A 147 27.37 -18.56 -4.58
N GLN A 148 26.97 -17.52 -5.32
CA GLN A 148 27.68 -17.05 -6.51
C GLN A 148 29.06 -16.49 -6.19
N LYS A 149 29.19 -15.69 -5.13
CA LYS A 149 30.47 -15.10 -4.71
C LYS A 149 31.44 -16.14 -4.20
N SER A 150 30.96 -17.11 -3.43
CA SER A 150 31.79 -18.18 -2.86
C SER A 150 32.00 -19.39 -3.78
N ASN A 151 31.39 -19.35 -4.98
CA ASN A 151 31.37 -20.47 -5.93
C ASN A 151 30.93 -21.80 -5.28
N THR A 152 29.90 -21.72 -4.40
CA THR A 152 29.41 -22.84 -3.60
C THR A 152 28.15 -23.42 -4.23
N ALA A 153 28.10 -24.73 -4.41
CA ALA A 153 26.97 -25.49 -4.91
C ALA A 153 26.30 -26.34 -3.81
N VAL A 154 25.10 -26.86 -4.11
CA VAL A 154 24.43 -27.82 -3.22
C VAL A 154 25.33 -29.08 -3.03
N ASN A 155 25.41 -29.53 -1.80
CA ASN A 155 26.27 -30.58 -1.27
C ASN A 155 27.76 -30.21 -1.03
N ASP A 156 28.16 -28.99 -1.32
CA ASP A 156 29.47 -28.50 -0.88
C ASP A 156 29.48 -28.25 0.63
N SER A 157 30.70 -28.14 1.20
CA SER A 157 30.85 -27.77 2.59
C SER A 157 31.57 -26.42 2.69
N ILE A 158 30.99 -25.53 3.50
CA ILE A 158 31.56 -24.22 3.81
C ILE A 158 32.16 -24.21 5.22
N THR A 159 33.18 -23.40 5.42
CA THR A 159 33.83 -23.20 6.72
C THR A 159 33.41 -21.84 7.28
N LEU A 160 32.82 -21.84 8.46
CA LEU A 160 32.41 -20.67 9.19
C LEU A 160 33.39 -20.40 10.33
N ILE A 161 33.71 -19.13 10.51
CA ILE A 161 34.58 -18.67 11.62
C ILE A 161 33.80 -17.65 12.41
N THR A 162 33.54 -17.92 13.69
CA THR A 162 32.90 -17.01 14.59
C THR A 162 33.87 -15.94 15.13
N PRO A 163 33.36 -14.79 15.63
CA PRO A 163 34.21 -13.77 16.27
C PRO A 163 35.03 -14.30 17.47
N THR A 164 34.59 -15.38 18.10
CA THR A 164 35.27 -16.05 19.19
C THR A 164 36.41 -16.93 18.70
N GLY A 165 36.57 -17.08 17.37
CA GLY A 165 37.63 -17.90 16.76
C GLY A 165 37.25 -19.38 16.59
N ASN A 166 36.01 -19.77 16.88
CA ASN A 166 35.55 -21.14 16.65
C ASN A 166 35.37 -21.38 15.15
N ILE A 167 35.78 -22.55 14.70
CA ILE A 167 35.71 -22.96 13.29
C ILE A 167 34.72 -24.10 13.17
N PHE A 168 33.69 -23.90 12.35
CA PHE A 168 32.69 -24.91 12.07
C PHE A 168 32.59 -25.19 10.58
N LYS A 169 32.31 -26.45 10.25
CA LYS A 169 32.10 -26.87 8.87
C LYS A 169 30.65 -27.31 8.71
N VAL A 170 29.91 -26.63 7.83
CA VAL A 170 28.52 -26.96 7.55
C VAL A 170 28.34 -27.38 6.09
N LYS A 171 27.47 -28.34 5.85
CA LYS A 171 27.09 -28.81 4.52
C LYS A 171 25.97 -27.96 3.94
N VAL A 172 26.16 -27.44 2.74
CA VAL A 172 25.10 -26.68 2.03
C VAL A 172 24.10 -27.65 1.41
N THR A 173 22.87 -27.66 1.88
CA THR A 173 21.81 -28.55 1.39
C THR A 173 20.84 -27.87 0.43
N GLY A 174 20.85 -26.53 0.36
CA GLY A 174 19.99 -25.80 -0.56
C GLY A 174 20.43 -24.35 -0.75
N LEU A 175 19.91 -23.76 -1.81
CA LEU A 175 20.15 -22.37 -2.20
C LEU A 175 18.83 -21.63 -2.28
N PHE A 176 18.75 -20.43 -1.68
CA PHE A 176 17.52 -19.63 -1.64
C PHE A 176 17.68 -18.25 -2.28
N ASP A 177 16.55 -17.68 -2.72
CA ASP A 177 16.44 -16.30 -3.23
C ASP A 177 15.24 -15.59 -2.61
N LEU A 178 15.46 -14.83 -1.53
CA LEU A 178 14.46 -14.04 -0.83
C LEU A 178 14.09 -12.74 -1.57
N LYS A 179 14.63 -12.51 -2.77
CA LYS A 179 14.43 -11.28 -3.57
C LYS A 179 14.97 -9.99 -2.91
N VAL A 180 15.75 -10.12 -1.86
CA VAL A 180 16.45 -9.04 -1.17
C VAL A 180 17.95 -9.33 -1.22
N SER A 181 18.66 -8.60 -2.05
CA SER A 181 20.08 -8.86 -2.35
C SER A 181 20.98 -8.87 -1.10
N THR A 182 20.71 -7.97 -0.13
CA THR A 182 21.48 -7.91 1.12
C THR A 182 21.31 -9.16 1.98
N LEU A 183 20.10 -9.75 2.01
CA LEU A 183 19.83 -10.98 2.75
C LEU A 183 20.46 -12.18 2.04
N ASN A 184 20.28 -12.25 0.74
CA ASN A 184 20.88 -13.33 -0.07
C ASN A 184 22.40 -13.29 -0.08
N ASP A 185 23.02 -12.13 0.16
CA ASP A 185 24.49 -11.96 0.21
C ASP A 185 25.08 -12.30 1.58
N SER A 186 24.27 -12.30 2.64
CA SER A 186 24.79 -12.42 4.02
C SER A 186 24.21 -13.57 4.83
N TRP A 187 23.02 -14.09 4.51
CA TRP A 187 22.38 -15.08 5.36
C TRP A 187 22.83 -16.51 5.08
N ILE A 188 23.14 -17.20 6.18
CA ILE A 188 23.30 -18.65 6.26
C ILE A 188 22.23 -19.15 7.22
N VAL A 189 21.26 -19.87 6.70
CA VAL A 189 20.11 -20.34 7.48
C VAL A 189 20.32 -21.82 7.83
N THR A 190 20.14 -22.14 9.10
CA THR A 190 20.29 -23.50 9.65
C THR A 190 19.16 -23.77 10.67
N ASN A 191 19.08 -24.99 11.19
CA ASN A 191 18.21 -25.30 12.32
C ASN A 191 18.77 -24.65 13.61
N LEU A 192 17.91 -24.47 14.62
CA LEU A 192 18.27 -23.79 15.85
C LEU A 192 19.45 -24.48 16.57
N GLU A 193 19.40 -25.81 16.70
CA GLU A 193 20.44 -26.60 17.36
C GLU A 193 21.82 -26.43 16.72
N THR A 194 21.89 -26.38 15.39
CA THR A 194 23.18 -26.13 14.69
C THR A 194 23.70 -24.72 14.95
N ALA A 195 22.80 -23.72 15.01
CA ALA A 195 23.21 -22.35 15.33
C ALA A 195 23.71 -22.24 16.78
N GLU A 196 23.08 -22.91 17.75
CA GLU A 196 23.53 -22.99 19.14
C GLU A 196 24.91 -23.60 19.24
N ASP A 197 25.15 -24.70 18.52
CA ASP A 197 26.49 -25.35 18.47
C ASP A 197 27.56 -24.42 17.88
N ILE A 198 27.25 -23.74 16.74
CA ILE A 198 28.21 -22.84 16.07
C ILE A 198 28.50 -21.60 16.92
N LEU A 199 27.47 -20.99 17.52
CA LEU A 199 27.63 -19.76 18.28
C LEU A 199 28.05 -20.02 19.74
N SER A 200 27.95 -21.30 20.20
CA SER A 200 28.19 -21.70 21.59
C SER A 200 27.29 -20.95 22.58
N VAL A 201 25.99 -20.80 22.22
CA VAL A 201 24.99 -20.10 22.99
C VAL A 201 23.79 -21.01 23.15
N ASP A 202 23.19 -21.02 24.35
CA ASP A 202 21.93 -21.70 24.64
C ASP A 202 20.81 -20.63 24.77
N GLY A 203 19.82 -20.69 23.88
CA GLY A 203 18.75 -19.70 23.79
C GLY A 203 18.65 -19.00 22.42
N VAL A 204 17.87 -17.94 22.37
CA VAL A 204 17.64 -17.22 21.11
C VAL A 204 17.92 -15.72 21.25
N THR A 205 18.26 -15.06 20.15
CA THR A 205 18.46 -13.60 20.13
C THR A 205 17.18 -12.84 19.97
N SER A 206 16.17 -13.50 19.37
CA SER A 206 14.87 -12.84 19.12
C SER A 206 13.71 -13.82 19.01
N VAL A 207 12.52 -13.31 19.26
CA VAL A 207 11.24 -13.95 18.90
C VAL A 207 10.55 -13.06 17.88
N GLU A 208 10.38 -13.60 16.69
CA GLU A 208 9.90 -12.91 15.51
C GLU A 208 8.44 -13.22 15.22
N MET A 209 7.65 -12.23 14.84
CA MET A 209 6.22 -12.37 14.63
C MET A 209 5.75 -11.74 13.33
N GLN A 210 4.77 -12.38 12.71
CA GLN A 210 3.97 -11.75 11.66
C GLN A 210 2.53 -11.51 12.11
N VAL A 211 2.00 -10.36 11.73
CA VAL A 211 0.61 -9.97 11.96
C VAL A 211 -0.16 -9.99 10.64
N LYS A 212 -1.48 -10.22 10.73
CA LYS A 212 -2.38 -10.31 9.58
C LYS A 212 -2.37 -9.04 8.72
N ASP A 213 -2.31 -7.88 9.35
CA ASP A 213 -2.18 -6.59 8.68
C ASP A 213 -0.86 -5.93 9.15
N VAL A 214 0.12 -5.86 8.25
CA VAL A 214 1.45 -5.31 8.50
C VAL A 214 1.39 -3.89 9.05
N PHE A 215 0.40 -3.09 8.64
CA PHE A 215 0.22 -1.72 9.12
C PHE A 215 -0.34 -1.62 10.55
N MET A 216 -0.79 -2.72 11.12
CA MET A 216 -1.25 -2.77 12.53
C MET A 216 -0.14 -3.17 13.51
N ALA A 217 1.09 -3.41 13.04
CA ALA A 217 2.20 -3.89 13.86
C ALA A 217 2.48 -3.01 15.09
N ASP A 218 2.38 -1.68 14.97
CA ASP A 218 2.55 -0.72 16.07
C ASP A 218 1.49 -0.82 17.18
N ARG A 219 0.28 -1.26 16.83
CA ARG A 219 -0.79 -1.49 17.83
C ARG A 219 -0.66 -2.84 18.47
N VAL A 220 -0.32 -3.85 17.68
CA VAL A 220 -0.15 -5.21 18.16
C VAL A 220 1.10 -5.32 19.02
N SER A 221 2.21 -4.63 18.69
CA SER A 221 3.43 -4.64 19.51
C SER A 221 3.17 -4.15 20.94
N LYS A 222 2.32 -3.13 21.12
CA LYS A 222 1.90 -2.69 22.45
C LYS A 222 1.07 -3.71 23.22
N GLN A 223 0.30 -4.56 22.51
CA GLN A 223 -0.43 -5.66 23.17
C GLN A 223 0.55 -6.76 23.60
N VAL A 224 1.56 -7.05 22.77
CA VAL A 224 2.64 -7.98 23.10
C VAL A 224 3.40 -7.47 24.32
N GLU A 225 3.84 -6.22 24.31
CA GLU A 225 4.57 -5.57 25.41
C GLU A 225 3.80 -5.61 26.74
N TYR A 226 2.47 -5.50 26.70
CA TYR A 226 1.62 -5.57 27.89
C TYR A 226 1.53 -6.99 28.48
N VAL A 227 1.63 -8.03 27.66
CA VAL A 227 1.49 -9.45 28.06
C VAL A 227 2.82 -10.04 28.48
N ILE A 228 3.91 -9.59 27.88
CA ILE A 228 5.26 -10.04 28.24
C ILE A 228 5.56 -9.64 29.69
N THR A 229 5.91 -10.65 30.47
CA THR A 229 6.15 -10.49 31.91
C THR A 229 7.60 -10.29 32.26
N ASP A 230 8.51 -10.53 31.35
CA ASP A 230 9.95 -10.35 31.52
C ASP A 230 10.34 -8.92 31.16
N ASN A 231 10.86 -8.17 32.16
CA ASN A 231 11.25 -6.78 31.99
C ASN A 231 12.57 -6.58 31.24
N ASP A 232 13.34 -7.66 31.04
CA ASP A 232 14.58 -7.64 30.28
C ASP A 232 14.34 -7.87 28.78
N LEU A 233 13.06 -7.93 28.37
CA LEU A 233 12.67 -8.07 26.98
C LEU A 233 12.11 -6.76 26.42
N LYS A 234 12.54 -6.43 25.21
CA LYS A 234 12.10 -5.27 24.44
C LYS A 234 11.29 -5.72 23.23
N VAL A 235 10.19 -5.04 22.97
CA VAL A 235 9.32 -5.30 21.82
C VAL A 235 9.46 -4.17 20.80
N ASP A 236 10.07 -4.45 19.68
CA ASP A 236 10.17 -3.52 18.55
C ASP A 236 9.22 -3.93 17.42
N ASN A 237 8.82 -2.99 16.59
CA ASN A 237 8.05 -3.26 15.38
C ASN A 237 8.72 -2.64 14.16
N TRP A 238 8.37 -3.15 12.98
CA TRP A 238 9.00 -2.72 11.74
C TRP A 238 8.86 -1.21 11.46
N LYS A 239 7.79 -0.57 11.95
CA LYS A 239 7.58 0.88 11.75
C LYS A 239 8.59 1.70 12.52
N ASP A 240 8.90 1.32 13.75
CA ASP A 240 9.88 2.00 14.59
C ASP A 240 11.29 1.85 14.03
N LEU A 241 11.59 0.67 13.47
CA LEU A 241 12.87 0.36 12.84
C LEU A 241 13.04 1.02 11.45
N ASN A 242 11.93 1.35 10.76
CA ASN A 242 11.94 1.89 9.39
C ASN A 242 11.32 3.30 9.29
N GLN A 243 11.63 4.20 10.22
CA GLN A 243 11.06 5.55 10.25
C GLN A 243 11.32 6.35 8.96
N ALA A 244 12.47 6.18 8.33
CA ALA A 244 12.79 6.84 7.05
C ALA A 244 11.86 6.38 5.93
N LEU A 245 11.60 5.08 5.83
CA LEU A 245 10.64 4.51 4.87
C LEU A 245 9.24 5.05 5.11
N LEU A 246 8.77 5.04 6.38
CA LEU A 246 7.46 5.58 6.75
C LEU A 246 7.33 7.07 6.44
N SER A 247 8.37 7.86 6.71
CA SER A 247 8.39 9.28 6.37
C SER A 247 8.25 9.51 4.86
N GLY A 248 8.93 8.68 4.04
CA GLY A 248 8.79 8.68 2.59
C GLY A 248 7.36 8.34 2.13
N LEU A 249 6.77 7.26 2.67
CA LEU A 249 5.41 6.84 2.37
C LEU A 249 4.37 7.89 2.79
N ASN A 250 4.55 8.52 3.96
CA ASN A 250 3.69 9.59 4.43
C ASN A 250 3.81 10.84 3.54
N GLY A 251 5.02 11.23 3.15
CA GLY A 251 5.25 12.35 2.22
C GLY A 251 4.58 12.11 0.87
N GLN A 252 4.65 10.88 0.36
CA GLN A 252 3.97 10.48 -0.87
C GLN A 252 2.43 10.55 -0.73
N SER A 253 1.89 10.10 0.41
CA SER A 253 0.45 10.19 0.71
C SER A 253 -0.02 11.64 0.76
N VAL A 254 0.70 12.52 1.46
CA VAL A 254 0.39 13.97 1.54
C VAL A 254 0.41 14.60 0.15
N SER A 255 1.42 14.29 -0.67
CA SER A 255 1.51 14.79 -2.04
C SER A 255 0.32 14.32 -2.89
N SER A 256 -0.09 13.05 -2.73
CA SER A 256 -1.28 12.50 -3.41
C SER A 256 -2.55 13.25 -3.00
N TYR A 257 -2.76 13.48 -1.70
CA TYR A 257 -3.92 14.23 -1.23
C TYR A 257 -3.93 15.67 -1.76
N MET A 258 -2.79 16.34 -1.81
CA MET A 258 -2.70 17.67 -2.42
C MET A 258 -3.13 17.65 -3.89
N ILE A 259 -2.61 16.72 -4.69
CA ILE A 259 -3.01 16.57 -6.09
C ILE A 259 -4.53 16.35 -6.21
N GLN A 260 -5.09 15.47 -5.38
CA GLN A 260 -6.54 15.19 -5.37
C GLN A 260 -7.36 16.44 -5.06
N VAL A 261 -6.94 17.23 -4.07
CA VAL A 261 -7.61 18.51 -3.73
C VAL A 261 -7.54 19.49 -4.91
N PHE A 262 -6.38 19.65 -5.55
CA PHE A 262 -6.24 20.53 -6.72
C PHE A 262 -7.12 20.08 -7.89
N VAL A 263 -7.21 18.78 -8.14
CA VAL A 263 -8.09 18.22 -9.18
C VAL A 263 -9.56 18.53 -8.85
N LEU A 264 -10.00 18.33 -7.60
CA LEU A 264 -11.37 18.65 -7.18
C LEU A 264 -11.69 20.14 -7.35
N VAL A 265 -10.79 21.02 -6.94
CA VAL A 265 -10.98 22.48 -7.11
C VAL A 265 -11.04 22.84 -8.59
N SER A 266 -10.18 22.28 -9.43
CA SER A 266 -10.20 22.52 -10.89
C SER A 266 -11.51 22.07 -11.53
N VAL A 267 -12.00 20.88 -11.15
CA VAL A 267 -13.30 20.35 -11.61
C VAL A 267 -14.45 21.27 -11.15
N LEU A 268 -14.44 21.70 -9.89
CA LEU A 268 -15.44 22.62 -9.34
C LEU A 268 -15.50 23.93 -10.12
N LEU A 269 -14.36 24.56 -10.36
CA LEU A 269 -14.27 25.82 -11.12
C LEU A 269 -14.71 25.62 -12.57
N GLY A 270 -14.28 24.54 -13.20
CA GLY A 270 -14.66 24.20 -14.58
C GLY A 270 -16.18 24.04 -14.74
N ILE A 271 -16.80 23.22 -13.87
CA ILE A 271 -18.27 23.00 -13.88
C ILE A 271 -19.00 24.31 -13.64
N SER A 272 -18.59 25.06 -12.59
CA SER A 272 -19.22 26.34 -12.25
C SER A 272 -19.18 27.32 -13.41
N SER A 273 -18.06 27.46 -14.09
CA SER A 273 -17.88 28.38 -15.21
C SER A 273 -18.79 28.01 -16.40
N VAL A 274 -18.78 26.73 -16.79
CA VAL A 274 -19.58 26.30 -17.95
C VAL A 274 -21.08 26.35 -17.64
N LEU A 275 -21.53 26.01 -16.43
CA LEU A 275 -22.89 26.13 -16.03
C LEU A 275 -23.33 27.61 -15.90
N ALA A 276 -22.44 28.52 -15.45
CA ALA A 276 -22.74 29.96 -15.42
C ALA A 276 -22.99 30.52 -16.85
N ILE A 277 -22.12 30.12 -17.81
CA ILE A 277 -22.35 30.47 -19.23
C ILE A 277 -23.69 29.90 -19.73
N SER A 278 -24.03 28.67 -19.33
CA SER A 278 -25.32 28.06 -19.68
C SER A 278 -26.52 28.86 -19.15
N VAL A 279 -26.42 29.46 -17.96
CA VAL A 279 -27.48 30.36 -17.42
C VAL A 279 -27.65 31.57 -18.31
N VAL A 280 -26.58 32.23 -18.72
CA VAL A 280 -26.62 33.41 -19.58
C VAL A 280 -27.24 33.05 -20.93
N GLN A 281 -26.80 31.97 -21.56
CA GLN A 281 -27.31 31.50 -22.86
C GLN A 281 -28.81 31.14 -22.83
N ARG A 282 -29.33 30.72 -21.67
CA ARG A 282 -30.72 30.28 -21.48
C ARG A 282 -31.56 31.28 -20.69
N SER A 283 -31.01 32.45 -20.40
CA SER A 283 -31.68 33.50 -19.59
C SER A 283 -33.07 33.83 -20.08
N LYS A 284 -33.26 34.00 -21.42
CA LYS A 284 -34.56 34.26 -22.02
C LYS A 284 -35.58 33.15 -21.77
N GLN A 285 -35.17 31.89 -21.91
CA GLN A 285 -36.03 30.72 -21.64
C GLN A 285 -36.44 30.67 -20.16
N ILE A 286 -35.49 30.96 -19.26
CA ILE A 286 -35.71 30.98 -17.82
C ILE A 286 -36.61 32.15 -17.44
N GLY A 287 -36.41 33.32 -18.06
CA GLY A 287 -37.28 34.48 -17.86
C GLY A 287 -38.73 34.21 -18.24
N ILE A 288 -38.98 33.56 -19.39
CA ILE A 288 -40.33 33.13 -19.80
C ILE A 288 -40.93 32.15 -18.77
N LEU A 289 -40.17 31.16 -18.32
CA LEU A 289 -40.64 30.20 -17.32
C LEU A 289 -41.02 30.88 -16.00
N LYS A 290 -40.26 31.89 -15.54
CA LYS A 290 -40.56 32.67 -14.36
C LYS A 290 -41.81 33.54 -14.58
N ALA A 291 -41.96 34.16 -15.75
CA ALA A 291 -43.15 34.91 -16.09
C ALA A 291 -44.42 34.04 -16.12
N MET A 292 -44.28 32.75 -16.43
CA MET A 292 -45.38 31.75 -16.36
C MET A 292 -45.64 31.24 -14.93
N GLY A 293 -44.94 31.77 -13.90
CA GLY A 293 -45.23 31.47 -12.49
C GLY A 293 -44.27 30.44 -11.83
N ILE A 294 -43.18 30.08 -12.48
CA ILE A 294 -42.17 29.24 -11.83
C ILE A 294 -41.46 30.05 -10.75
N GLN A 295 -41.44 29.53 -9.50
CA GLN A 295 -40.78 30.17 -8.36
C GLN A 295 -39.25 30.14 -8.50
N ASP A 296 -38.56 31.12 -7.90
CA ASP A 296 -37.11 31.23 -7.91
C ASP A 296 -36.39 29.97 -7.44
N LYS A 297 -36.91 29.32 -6.38
CA LYS A 297 -36.40 28.05 -5.89
C LYS A 297 -36.46 26.92 -6.93
N GLN A 298 -37.55 26.86 -7.68
CA GLN A 298 -37.72 25.84 -8.72
C GLN A 298 -36.82 26.09 -9.92
N ALA A 299 -36.61 27.36 -10.29
CA ALA A 299 -35.68 27.76 -11.34
C ALA A 299 -34.22 27.44 -10.96
N SER A 300 -33.82 27.68 -9.71
CA SER A 300 -32.52 27.32 -9.17
C SER A 300 -32.27 25.81 -9.14
N LEU A 301 -33.30 25.03 -8.75
CA LEU A 301 -33.22 23.56 -8.71
C LEU A 301 -32.98 22.94 -10.09
N ILE A 302 -33.30 23.60 -11.19
CA ILE A 302 -32.98 23.11 -12.54
C ILE A 302 -31.48 22.93 -12.70
N PHE A 303 -30.69 23.92 -12.27
CA PHE A 303 -29.23 23.85 -12.37
C PHE A 303 -28.59 22.87 -11.37
N VAL A 304 -29.18 22.75 -10.17
CA VAL A 304 -28.73 21.75 -9.19
C VAL A 304 -28.95 20.34 -9.75
N PHE A 305 -30.08 20.05 -10.36
CA PHE A 305 -30.32 18.77 -11.02
C PHE A 305 -29.39 18.53 -12.23
N GLN A 306 -29.08 19.59 -12.99
CA GLN A 306 -28.11 19.49 -14.07
C GLN A 306 -26.71 19.11 -13.52
N GLY A 307 -26.26 19.78 -12.46
CA GLY A 307 -24.97 19.44 -11.80
C GLY A 307 -24.93 18.02 -11.29
N LEU A 308 -26.01 17.56 -10.64
CA LEU A 308 -26.12 16.18 -10.14
C LEU A 308 -26.07 15.16 -11.29
N MET A 309 -26.82 15.36 -12.36
CA MET A 309 -26.81 14.45 -13.52
C MET A 309 -25.45 14.43 -14.23
N LEU A 310 -24.85 15.59 -14.41
CA LEU A 310 -23.51 15.70 -15.01
C LEU A 310 -22.44 15.07 -14.12
N GLY A 311 -22.57 15.26 -12.80
CA GLY A 311 -21.69 14.61 -11.81
C GLY A 311 -21.79 13.09 -11.87
N LEU A 312 -23.00 12.54 -11.93
CA LEU A 312 -23.23 11.10 -12.06
C LEU A 312 -22.68 10.53 -13.36
N LEU A 313 -22.97 11.18 -14.48
CA LEU A 313 -22.46 10.74 -15.79
C LEU A 313 -20.94 10.85 -15.87
N GLY A 314 -20.38 11.97 -15.40
CA GLY A 314 -18.93 12.17 -15.36
C GLY A 314 -18.22 11.21 -14.43
N ALA A 315 -18.80 10.93 -13.25
CA ALA A 315 -18.24 9.95 -12.32
C ALA A 315 -18.21 8.54 -12.91
N LEU A 316 -19.32 8.08 -13.53
CA LEU A 316 -19.39 6.77 -14.16
C LEU A 316 -18.35 6.64 -15.29
N LEU A 317 -18.30 7.62 -16.20
CA LEU A 317 -17.29 7.63 -17.26
C LEU A 317 -15.87 7.72 -16.71
N GLY A 318 -15.67 8.51 -15.66
CA GLY A 318 -14.36 8.68 -15.01
C GLY A 318 -13.86 7.43 -14.33
N VAL A 319 -14.74 6.67 -13.66
CA VAL A 319 -14.40 5.35 -13.09
C VAL A 319 -13.93 4.39 -14.19
N VAL A 320 -14.68 4.31 -15.28
CA VAL A 320 -14.29 3.43 -16.41
C VAL A 320 -12.94 3.86 -17.00
N LEU A 321 -12.74 5.16 -17.24
CA LEU A 321 -11.48 5.68 -17.77
C LEU A 321 -10.33 5.50 -16.78
N GLY A 322 -10.54 5.71 -15.49
CA GLY A 322 -9.52 5.54 -14.45
C GLY A 322 -9.03 4.11 -14.35
N ILE A 323 -9.96 3.14 -14.35
CA ILE A 323 -9.63 1.70 -14.36
C ILE A 323 -8.91 1.34 -15.67
N LEU A 324 -9.37 1.85 -16.80
CA LEU A 324 -8.72 1.62 -18.09
C LEU A 324 -7.27 2.12 -18.08
N LEU A 325 -7.03 3.33 -17.56
CA LEU A 325 -5.67 3.89 -17.43
C LEU A 325 -4.78 3.03 -16.53
N LEU A 326 -5.31 2.52 -15.41
CA LEU A 326 -4.56 1.60 -14.53
C LEU A 326 -4.14 0.33 -15.28
N VAL A 327 -5.08 -0.31 -15.99
CA VAL A 327 -4.81 -1.54 -16.75
C VAL A 327 -3.79 -1.29 -17.86
N VAL A 328 -3.93 -0.18 -18.59
CA VAL A 328 -2.99 0.20 -19.65
C VAL A 328 -1.60 0.44 -19.05
N PHE A 329 -1.51 1.23 -17.97
CA PHE A 329 -0.24 1.52 -17.31
C PHE A 329 0.48 0.23 -16.89
N THR A 330 -0.21 -0.69 -16.21
CA THR A 330 0.37 -1.94 -15.71
C THR A 330 0.88 -2.86 -16.83
N LYS A 331 0.26 -2.80 -18.02
CA LYS A 331 0.73 -3.57 -19.17
C LYS A 331 1.97 -3.00 -19.86
N PHE A 332 2.17 -1.68 -19.77
CA PHE A 332 3.29 -1.00 -20.42
C PHE A 332 4.46 -0.71 -19.47
N ALA A 333 4.19 -0.47 -18.18
CA ALA A 333 5.21 -0.27 -17.18
C ALA A 333 5.61 -1.61 -16.55
N VAL A 334 6.55 -2.29 -17.21
CA VAL A 334 7.06 -3.60 -16.78
C VAL A 334 8.55 -3.54 -16.49
N ASN A 335 8.99 -4.34 -15.53
CA ASN A 335 10.38 -4.58 -15.20
C ASN A 335 11.06 -5.42 -16.32
N PRO A 336 12.39 -5.54 -16.32
CA PRO A 336 13.11 -6.39 -17.28
C PRO A 336 12.73 -7.87 -17.26
N ASP A 337 12.18 -8.35 -16.13
CA ASP A 337 11.67 -9.72 -15.95
C ASP A 337 10.22 -9.91 -16.44
N GLY A 338 9.59 -8.85 -16.97
CA GLY A 338 8.20 -8.84 -17.44
C GLY A 338 7.15 -8.65 -16.33
N SER A 339 7.55 -8.54 -15.08
CA SER A 339 6.63 -8.23 -13.98
C SER A 339 6.19 -6.76 -14.02
N PRO A 340 4.96 -6.42 -13.59
CA PRO A 340 4.54 -5.02 -13.50
C PRO A 340 5.40 -4.24 -12.50
N VAL A 341 5.82 -3.01 -12.87
CA VAL A 341 6.53 -2.10 -11.93
C VAL A 341 5.68 -1.78 -10.70
N VAL A 342 4.37 -1.64 -10.89
CA VAL A 342 3.41 -1.45 -9.80
C VAL A 342 2.27 -2.43 -9.99
N PRO A 343 1.99 -3.31 -9.02
CA PRO A 343 0.86 -4.22 -9.09
C PRO A 343 -0.47 -3.43 -9.05
N ILE A 344 -1.48 -3.93 -9.75
CA ILE A 344 -2.81 -3.32 -9.72
C ILE A 344 -3.42 -3.55 -8.35
N TYR A 345 -3.62 -2.47 -7.60
CA TYR A 345 -4.39 -2.49 -6.37
C TYR A 345 -5.72 -1.76 -6.58
N ILE A 346 -6.81 -2.51 -6.62
CA ILE A 346 -8.16 -1.97 -6.80
C ILE A 346 -8.85 -1.89 -5.45
N SER A 347 -8.84 -0.71 -4.84
CA SER A 347 -9.64 -0.42 -3.66
C SER A 347 -11.05 0.02 -4.07
N TYR A 348 -12.02 -0.88 -4.00
CA TYR A 348 -13.43 -0.56 -4.34
C TYR A 348 -13.97 0.59 -3.50
N GLY A 349 -13.55 0.68 -2.22
CA GLY A 349 -13.92 1.77 -1.32
C GLY A 349 -13.39 3.12 -1.80
N PHE A 350 -12.13 3.18 -2.24
CA PHE A 350 -11.52 4.39 -2.77
C PHE A 350 -12.19 4.84 -4.08
N ILE A 351 -12.48 3.91 -4.99
CA ILE A 351 -13.17 4.20 -6.25
C ILE A 351 -14.58 4.75 -6.00
N ALA A 352 -15.34 4.11 -5.10
CA ALA A 352 -16.68 4.57 -4.73
C ALA A 352 -16.66 5.97 -4.09
N LEU A 353 -15.70 6.22 -3.18
CA LEU A 353 -15.47 7.53 -2.56
C LEU A 353 -15.12 8.59 -3.60
N SER A 354 -14.21 8.31 -4.53
CA SER A 354 -13.82 9.23 -5.61
C SER A 354 -15.01 9.62 -6.48
N GLY A 355 -15.84 8.64 -6.87
CA GLY A 355 -17.08 8.89 -7.60
C GLY A 355 -18.08 9.74 -6.81
N MET A 356 -18.26 9.45 -5.52
CA MET A 356 -19.14 10.21 -4.64
C MET A 356 -18.66 11.66 -4.47
N PHE A 357 -17.36 11.87 -4.26
CA PHE A 357 -16.77 13.22 -4.18
C PHE A 357 -17.00 14.02 -5.46
N ALA A 358 -16.88 13.40 -6.63
CA ALA A 358 -17.14 14.06 -7.91
C ALA A 358 -18.61 14.49 -8.04
N VAL A 359 -19.56 13.65 -7.65
CA VAL A 359 -20.98 13.98 -7.67
C VAL A 359 -21.30 15.12 -6.70
N VAL A 360 -20.76 15.07 -5.49
CA VAL A 360 -20.91 16.14 -4.49
C VAL A 360 -20.31 17.44 -5.01
N THR A 361 -19.09 17.41 -5.53
CA THR A 361 -18.39 18.58 -6.08
C THR A 361 -19.17 19.19 -7.25
N ALA A 362 -19.71 18.38 -8.16
CA ALA A 362 -20.54 18.85 -9.27
C ALA A 362 -21.87 19.49 -8.78
N SER A 363 -22.46 18.90 -7.74
CA SER A 363 -23.67 19.45 -7.11
C SER A 363 -23.38 20.78 -6.42
N VAL A 364 -22.30 20.90 -5.68
CA VAL A 364 -21.88 22.15 -5.03
C VAL A 364 -21.52 23.21 -6.07
N ALA A 365 -20.78 22.85 -7.12
CA ALA A 365 -20.44 23.75 -8.22
C ALA A 365 -21.67 24.37 -8.90
N SER A 366 -22.75 23.61 -9.00
CA SER A 366 -23.99 24.04 -9.59
C SER A 366 -24.80 25.07 -8.72
N LEU A 367 -24.43 25.26 -7.45
CA LEU A 367 -25.07 26.26 -6.58
C LEU A 367 -24.75 27.70 -7.03
N ILE A 368 -23.58 27.94 -7.65
CA ILE A 368 -23.24 29.27 -8.18
C ILE A 368 -24.20 29.68 -9.30
N PRO A 369 -24.36 28.92 -10.40
CA PRO A 369 -25.33 29.22 -11.44
C PRO A 369 -26.78 29.21 -10.94
N ALA A 370 -27.09 28.34 -9.97
CA ALA A 370 -28.42 28.33 -9.34
C ALA A 370 -28.77 29.67 -8.64
N ARG A 371 -27.77 30.26 -7.93
CA ARG A 371 -27.94 31.59 -7.32
C ARG A 371 -28.06 32.70 -8.35
N ILE A 372 -27.30 32.65 -9.45
CA ILE A 372 -27.42 33.62 -10.55
C ILE A 372 -28.83 33.56 -11.13
N THR A 373 -29.35 32.36 -11.36
CA THR A 373 -30.70 32.14 -11.91
C THR A 373 -31.80 32.67 -10.99
N SER A 374 -31.68 32.53 -9.67
CA SER A 374 -32.67 33.04 -8.73
C SER A 374 -32.84 34.57 -8.79
N ARG A 375 -31.75 35.27 -9.10
CA ARG A 375 -31.69 36.74 -9.15
C ARG A 375 -32.08 37.35 -10.51
N LEU A 376 -32.32 36.53 -11.53
CA LEU A 376 -32.75 37.01 -12.85
C LEU A 376 -34.13 37.65 -12.78
N ASN A 377 -34.24 38.92 -13.20
CA ASN A 377 -35.48 39.64 -13.32
C ASN A 377 -36.16 39.32 -14.67
N PRO A 378 -37.33 38.68 -14.70
CA PRO A 378 -37.99 38.29 -15.95
C PRO A 378 -38.24 39.45 -16.90
N ILE A 379 -38.57 40.64 -16.37
CA ILE A 379 -38.91 41.84 -17.17
C ILE A 379 -37.65 42.33 -17.94
N GLU A 380 -36.50 42.40 -17.25
CA GLU A 380 -35.25 42.86 -17.88
C GLU A 380 -34.75 41.88 -18.94
N VAL A 381 -34.87 40.57 -18.64
CA VAL A 381 -34.37 39.50 -19.56
C VAL A 381 -35.25 39.42 -20.82
N ILE A 382 -36.56 39.68 -20.74
CA ILE A 382 -37.44 39.65 -21.90
C ILE A 382 -37.29 40.93 -22.73
N LYS A 383 -37.01 42.08 -22.09
CA LYS A 383 -36.87 43.38 -22.76
C LYS A 383 -35.52 43.54 -23.47
N ASN A 384 -34.42 43.02 -22.94
CA ASN A 384 -33.07 43.23 -23.42
C ASN A 384 -32.46 41.98 -24.12
N GLY A 385 -33.14 40.89 -24.24
CA GLY A 385 -32.78 39.64 -24.93
C GLY A 385 -33.62 39.43 -26.17
#